data_76a8cf8df1c5f220fc37309a267fafef
#
_entry.id   76a8cf8df1c5f220fc37309a267fafef
#
_cell.length_a   1.000
_cell.length_b   1.000
_cell.length_c   1.000
_cell.angle_alpha   90.00
_cell.angle_beta   90.00
_cell.angle_gamma   90.00
#
_symmetry.space_group_name_H-M   'P 1'
#
loop_
_entity.id
_entity.type
_entity.pdbx_description
1 polymer ?
#
loop_
_entity_poly.entity_id
_entity_poly.type
_entity_poly.pdbx_seq_one_letter_code
_entity_poly.pdbx_strand_id
1 'polypeptide(L)'
;MSENKPSVLFVCVHNAGRSQMAAAFLTHLAGDRVEVRSAGSAPADSVNPAVVVAMREVGIDISAETPKVLDAEAVRQADVVITMGCGDSCPVFPGKRYLDWQLDDPAGRGVAAARPIRDAIRARIEALIAELL
;
A
#
# COMPACT_ATOMS: atom_id res chain seq x y z
N MET A 1 12.89 21.42 -8.87
CA MET A 1 12.05 21.44 -7.66
C MET A 1 11.10 20.26 -7.68
N SER A 2 10.93 19.63 -6.56
CA SER A 2 10.15 18.41 -6.50
C SER A 2 8.82 18.59 -5.75
N GLU A 3 8.36 19.83 -5.59
CA GLU A 3 7.12 20.10 -4.86
C GLU A 3 5.91 19.46 -5.51
N ASN A 4 5.99 19.16 -6.80
CA ASN A 4 4.84 18.64 -7.55
C ASN A 4 4.86 17.14 -7.72
N LYS A 5 5.71 16.42 -6.99
CA LYS A 5 5.70 14.96 -7.10
C LYS A 5 4.39 14.40 -6.54
N PRO A 6 3.81 13.39 -7.20
CA PRO A 6 2.54 12.83 -6.74
C PRO A 6 2.67 12.15 -5.38
N SER A 7 1.60 12.20 -4.60
CA SER A 7 1.50 11.58 -3.29
C SER A 7 0.45 10.49 -3.33
N VAL A 8 0.81 9.27 -2.97
CA VAL A 8 -0.07 8.10 -3.02
C VAL A 8 -0.21 7.51 -1.63
N LEU A 9 -1.45 7.27 -1.21
CA LEU A 9 -1.76 6.62 0.06
C LEU A 9 -2.43 5.28 -0.22
N PHE A 10 -1.86 4.21 0.32
CA PHE A 10 -2.44 2.87 0.25
C PHE A 10 -3.15 2.54 1.56
N VAL A 11 -4.39 2.09 1.49
CA VAL A 11 -5.21 1.81 2.67
C VAL A 11 -5.77 0.40 2.60
N CYS A 12 -5.55 -0.38 3.65
CA CYS A 12 -6.24 -1.65 3.84
C CYS A 12 -6.71 -1.71 5.31
N VAL A 13 -7.23 -2.85 5.75
CA VAL A 13 -7.76 -2.93 7.12
C VAL A 13 -6.64 -2.88 8.14
N HIS A 14 -5.68 -3.79 8.05
CA HIS A 14 -4.67 -3.99 9.11
C HIS A 14 -3.36 -3.26 8.85
N ASN A 15 -3.11 -2.76 7.65
CA ASN A 15 -1.83 -2.18 7.24
C ASN A 15 -0.65 -3.12 7.59
N ALA A 16 -0.89 -4.41 7.49
CA ALA A 16 0.10 -5.44 7.81
C ALA A 16 0.44 -6.32 6.61
N GLY A 17 -0.26 -6.18 5.51
CA GLY A 17 -0.05 -7.01 4.32
C GLY A 17 -0.16 -6.21 3.03
N ARG A 18 -1.37 -6.11 2.47
CA ARG A 18 -1.58 -5.54 1.13
C ARG A 18 -1.04 -4.12 0.97
N SER A 19 -1.39 -3.21 1.86
CA SER A 19 -0.93 -1.83 1.76
C SER A 19 0.55 -1.69 2.01
N GLN A 20 1.14 -2.53 2.87
CA GLN A 20 2.58 -2.53 3.09
C GLN A 20 3.32 -3.01 1.84
N MET A 21 2.84 -4.06 1.17
CA MET A 21 3.43 -4.53 -0.07
C MET A 21 3.36 -3.47 -1.17
N ALA A 22 2.19 -2.84 -1.32
CA ALA A 22 2.01 -1.82 -2.35
C ALA A 22 2.92 -0.62 -2.12
N ALA A 23 2.99 -0.12 -0.89
CA ALA A 23 3.87 1.00 -0.55
C ALA A 23 5.34 0.66 -0.80
N ALA A 24 5.75 -0.56 -0.43
CA ALA A 24 7.12 -1.01 -0.63
C ALA A 24 7.49 -1.12 -2.11
N PHE A 25 6.61 -1.67 -2.93
CA PHE A 25 6.86 -1.75 -4.38
C PHE A 25 6.96 -0.36 -5.01
N LEU A 26 6.05 0.54 -4.66
CA LEU A 26 6.07 1.87 -5.25
C LEU A 26 7.33 2.63 -4.84
N THR A 27 7.71 2.54 -3.59
CA THR A 27 8.95 3.15 -3.10
C THR A 27 10.17 2.55 -3.80
N HIS A 28 10.19 1.23 -3.95
CA HIS A 28 11.32 0.53 -4.57
C HIS A 28 11.45 0.85 -6.07
N LEU A 29 10.33 0.91 -6.78
CA LEU A 29 10.33 1.07 -8.23
C LEU A 29 10.37 2.53 -8.68
N ALA A 30 9.74 3.44 -7.94
CA ALA A 30 9.66 4.85 -8.31
C ALA A 30 10.66 5.73 -7.55
N GLY A 31 11.11 5.29 -6.38
CA GLY A 31 12.07 6.05 -5.57
C GLY A 31 11.53 7.41 -5.17
N ASP A 32 12.36 8.43 -5.32
CA ASP A 32 12.04 9.79 -4.89
C ASP A 32 11.00 10.49 -5.74
N ARG A 33 10.58 9.89 -6.84
CA ARG A 33 9.66 10.53 -7.79
C ARG A 33 8.22 10.55 -7.28
N VAL A 34 7.91 9.76 -6.25
CA VAL A 34 6.56 9.65 -5.67
C VAL A 34 6.66 9.69 -4.16
N GLU A 35 5.75 10.41 -3.51
CA GLU A 35 5.62 10.35 -2.06
C GLU A 35 4.66 9.23 -1.71
N VAL A 36 5.07 8.29 -0.86
CA VAL A 36 4.33 7.07 -0.59
C VAL A 36 3.99 6.96 0.89
N ARG A 37 2.73 6.67 1.19
CA ARG A 37 2.25 6.39 2.55
C ARG A 37 1.34 5.19 2.55
N SER A 38 1.22 4.53 3.69
CA SER A 38 0.26 3.45 3.88
C SER A 38 -0.37 3.55 5.27
N ALA A 39 -1.60 3.05 5.40
CA ALA A 39 -2.33 3.10 6.67
C ALA A 39 -3.41 2.03 6.70
N GLY A 40 -3.97 1.78 7.89
CA GLY A 40 -5.05 0.83 8.07
C GLY A 40 -6.17 1.40 8.92
N SER A 41 -7.40 0.99 8.63
CA SER A 41 -8.56 1.41 9.42
C SER A 41 -8.56 0.76 10.81
N ALA A 42 -7.94 -0.41 10.93
CA ALA A 42 -7.76 -1.13 12.20
C ALA A 42 -6.38 -1.78 12.20
N PRO A 43 -5.30 -0.99 12.40
CA PRO A 43 -3.94 -1.51 12.21
C PRO A 43 -3.59 -2.63 13.19
N ALA A 44 -2.86 -3.62 12.69
CA ALA A 44 -2.33 -4.70 13.50
C ALA A 44 -1.12 -4.21 14.30
N ASP A 45 -0.64 -5.03 15.22
CA ASP A 45 0.52 -4.68 16.04
C ASP A 45 1.82 -4.72 15.25
N SER A 46 1.89 -5.58 14.24
CA SER A 46 3.10 -5.75 13.43
C SER A 46 2.74 -6.21 12.03
N VAL A 47 3.71 -6.08 11.12
CA VAL A 47 3.55 -6.56 9.74
C VAL A 47 3.45 -8.09 9.74
N ASN A 48 2.60 -8.61 8.87
CA ASN A 48 2.38 -10.05 8.72
C ASN A 48 3.70 -10.75 8.35
N PRO A 49 4.17 -11.72 9.16
CA PRO A 49 5.45 -12.40 8.87
C PRO A 49 5.51 -13.09 7.52
N ALA A 50 4.39 -13.67 7.06
CA ALA A 50 4.34 -14.32 5.75
C ALA A 50 4.56 -13.30 4.63
N VAL A 51 4.06 -12.08 4.82
CA VAL A 51 4.24 -10.99 3.86
C VAL A 51 5.70 -10.52 3.86
N VAL A 52 6.32 -10.44 5.03
CA VAL A 52 7.75 -10.10 5.14
C VAL A 52 8.60 -11.09 4.33
N VAL A 53 8.32 -12.39 4.48
CA VAL A 53 9.05 -13.43 3.75
C VAL A 53 8.80 -13.31 2.24
N ALA A 54 7.54 -13.13 1.83
CA ALA A 54 7.19 -13.00 0.42
C ALA A 54 7.89 -11.81 -0.24
N MET A 55 7.98 -10.68 0.45
CA MET A 55 8.65 -9.49 -0.08
C MET A 55 10.17 -9.69 -0.14
N ARG A 56 10.74 -10.36 0.85
CA ARG A 56 12.17 -10.65 0.85
C ARG A 56 12.57 -11.51 -0.34
N GLU A 57 11.69 -12.41 -0.78
CA GLU A 57 11.94 -13.25 -1.96
C GLU A 57 12.19 -12.44 -3.22
N VAL A 58 11.64 -11.22 -3.29
CA VAL A 58 11.83 -10.34 -4.44
C VAL A 58 12.79 -9.18 -4.13
N GLY A 59 13.56 -9.32 -3.05
CA GLY A 59 14.63 -8.39 -2.72
C GLY A 59 14.20 -7.15 -1.95
N ILE A 60 13.00 -7.15 -1.37
CA ILE A 60 12.48 -6.00 -0.62
C ILE A 60 12.26 -6.40 0.83
N ASP A 61 12.91 -5.68 1.75
CA ASP A 61 12.81 -5.94 3.18
C ASP A 61 11.85 -4.94 3.83
N ILE A 62 10.72 -5.43 4.35
CA ILE A 62 9.75 -4.60 5.06
C ILE A 62 9.69 -4.96 6.56
N SER A 63 10.67 -5.71 7.06
CA SER A 63 10.67 -6.17 8.45
C SER A 63 10.72 -5.02 9.46
N ALA A 64 11.25 -3.87 9.07
CA ALA A 64 11.34 -2.70 9.94
C ALA A 64 10.10 -1.80 9.89
N GLU A 65 9.15 -2.09 9.00
CA GLU A 65 7.93 -1.30 8.89
C GLU A 65 6.96 -1.61 10.02
N THR A 66 6.13 -0.62 10.36
CA THR A 66 5.09 -0.79 11.38
C THR A 66 3.74 -0.38 10.83
N PRO A 67 2.66 -1.09 11.17
CA PRO A 67 1.32 -0.67 10.80
C PRO A 67 0.99 0.71 11.37
N LYS A 68 0.27 1.52 10.59
CA LYS A 68 -0.11 2.88 10.96
C LYS A 68 -1.61 3.06 10.88
N VAL A 69 -2.17 3.84 11.79
CA VAL A 69 -3.60 4.12 11.78
C VAL A 69 -3.92 5.12 10.66
N LEU A 70 -5.05 4.89 9.98
CA LEU A 70 -5.54 5.82 8.98
C LEU A 70 -6.09 7.06 9.68
N ASP A 71 -5.63 8.24 9.25
CA ASP A 71 -6.18 9.49 9.74
C ASP A 71 -6.58 10.39 8.56
N ALA A 72 -7.43 11.39 8.87
CA ALA A 72 -7.95 12.27 7.84
C ALA A 72 -6.86 13.11 7.18
N GLU A 73 -5.83 13.47 7.93
CA GLU A 73 -4.76 14.29 7.39
C GLU A 73 -3.95 13.53 6.33
N ALA A 74 -3.71 12.24 6.54
CA ALA A 74 -3.02 11.42 5.54
C ALA A 74 -3.79 11.37 4.23
N VAL A 75 -5.12 11.22 4.32
CA VAL A 75 -5.97 11.23 3.13
C VAL A 75 -5.96 12.60 2.46
N ARG A 76 -6.04 13.67 3.25
CA ARG A 76 -6.05 15.03 2.73
C ARG A 76 -4.78 15.36 1.96
N GLN A 77 -3.63 14.86 2.39
CA GLN A 77 -2.35 15.13 1.75
C GLN A 77 -2.09 14.30 0.50
N ALA A 78 -2.83 13.22 0.31
CA ALA A 78 -2.63 12.33 -0.83
C ALA A 78 -3.31 12.88 -2.09
N ASP A 79 -2.64 12.74 -3.23
CA ASP A 79 -3.24 13.01 -4.54
C ASP A 79 -4.07 11.82 -5.01
N VAL A 80 -3.60 10.62 -4.71
CA VAL A 80 -4.27 9.37 -5.07
C VAL A 80 -4.43 8.53 -3.81
N VAL A 81 -5.62 8.04 -3.57
CA VAL A 81 -5.91 7.13 -2.45
C VAL A 81 -6.33 5.78 -3.04
N ILE A 82 -5.62 4.73 -2.68
CA ILE A 82 -5.89 3.39 -3.19
C ILE A 82 -6.32 2.51 -2.04
N THR A 83 -7.60 2.12 -2.05
CA THR A 83 -8.14 1.23 -1.02
C THR A 83 -8.00 -0.22 -1.46
N MET A 84 -7.74 -1.08 -0.49
CA MET A 84 -7.45 -2.49 -0.73
C MET A 84 -8.24 -3.34 0.26
N GLY A 85 -9.56 -3.11 0.31
CA GLY A 85 -10.44 -3.87 1.18
C GLY A 85 -10.85 -3.20 2.47
N CYS A 86 -10.65 -1.89 2.61
CA CYS A 86 -11.10 -1.19 3.83
C CYS A 86 -12.59 -0.81 3.78
N GLY A 87 -13.25 -1.02 2.65
CA GLY A 87 -14.68 -0.73 2.52
C GLY A 87 -15.00 0.74 2.73
N ASP A 88 -16.03 1.01 3.52
CA ASP A 88 -16.51 2.36 3.78
C ASP A 88 -15.73 3.09 4.88
N SER A 89 -14.70 2.45 5.43
CA SER A 89 -13.92 3.02 6.53
C SER A 89 -13.01 4.16 6.09
N CYS A 90 -12.74 4.28 4.81
CA CYS A 90 -11.83 5.30 4.29
C CYS A 90 -12.59 6.60 4.04
N PRO A 91 -12.16 7.74 4.64
CA PRO A 91 -12.82 9.01 4.37
C PRO A 91 -12.61 9.45 2.93
N VAL A 92 -13.61 10.15 2.38
CA VAL A 92 -13.58 10.62 1.00
C VAL A 92 -13.57 12.15 1.01
N PHE A 93 -12.57 12.75 0.35
CA PHE A 93 -12.46 14.19 0.19
C PHE A 93 -12.56 14.57 -1.29
N PRO A 94 -13.22 15.68 -1.60
CA PRO A 94 -13.30 16.13 -3.00
C PRO A 94 -11.93 16.49 -3.58
N GLY A 95 -11.79 16.35 -4.88
CA GLY A 95 -10.59 16.74 -5.58
C GLY A 95 -9.47 15.71 -5.60
N LYS A 96 -9.72 14.53 -5.06
CA LYS A 96 -8.73 13.46 -5.02
C LYS A 96 -9.13 12.31 -5.94
N ARG A 97 -8.15 11.59 -6.44
CA ARG A 97 -8.38 10.37 -7.22
C ARG A 97 -8.46 9.19 -6.27
N TYR A 98 -9.55 8.44 -6.33
CA TYR A 98 -9.75 7.25 -5.53
C TYR A 98 -9.79 6.02 -6.41
N LEU A 99 -9.00 5.00 -6.04
CA LEU A 99 -8.98 3.70 -6.71
C LEU A 99 -9.27 2.63 -5.67
N ASP A 100 -9.92 1.56 -6.09
CA ASP A 100 -10.17 0.41 -5.23
C ASP A 100 -9.62 -0.84 -5.91
N TRP A 101 -8.59 -1.44 -5.32
CA TRP A 101 -7.97 -2.65 -5.84
C TRP A 101 -8.53 -3.87 -5.12
N GLN A 102 -9.24 -4.69 -5.86
CA GLN A 102 -9.81 -5.93 -5.35
C GLN A 102 -8.71 -6.99 -5.28
N LEU A 103 -8.31 -7.35 -4.06
CA LEU A 103 -7.21 -8.28 -3.82
C LEU A 103 -7.57 -9.19 -2.64
N ASP A 104 -7.11 -10.44 -2.70
CA ASP A 104 -7.27 -11.36 -1.58
C ASP A 104 -6.47 -10.86 -0.38
N ASP A 105 -6.95 -11.17 0.82
CA ASP A 105 -6.29 -10.79 2.07
C ASP A 105 -5.35 -11.92 2.52
N PRO A 106 -4.04 -11.65 2.70
CA PRO A 106 -3.10 -12.67 3.16
C PRO A 106 -3.17 -12.97 4.66
N ALA A 107 -3.99 -12.23 5.42
CA ALA A 107 -4.07 -12.40 6.87
C ALA A 107 -4.45 -13.83 7.24
N GLY A 108 -3.70 -14.42 8.18
CA GLY A 108 -3.96 -15.79 8.64
C GLY A 108 -3.59 -16.87 7.66
N ARG A 109 -2.98 -16.52 6.52
CA ARG A 109 -2.59 -17.46 5.47
C ARG A 109 -1.07 -17.47 5.36
N GLY A 110 -0.51 -18.54 4.85
CA GLY A 110 0.96 -18.68 4.78
C GLY A 110 1.59 -17.95 3.60
N VAL A 111 2.91 -18.11 3.47
CA VAL A 111 3.70 -17.48 2.40
C VAL A 111 3.19 -17.85 1.02
N ALA A 112 2.77 -19.11 0.83
CA ALA A 112 2.27 -19.59 -0.47
C ALA A 112 1.05 -18.77 -0.94
N ALA A 113 0.17 -18.37 0.00
CA ALA A 113 -0.98 -17.53 -0.33
C ALA A 113 -0.57 -16.07 -0.57
N ALA A 114 0.48 -15.61 0.10
CA ALA A 114 0.94 -14.23 -0.05
C ALA A 114 1.62 -13.99 -1.40
N ARG A 115 2.26 -14.99 -1.98
CA ARG A 115 3.00 -14.83 -3.24
C ARG A 115 2.15 -14.33 -4.42
N PRO A 116 1.01 -14.95 -4.76
CA PRO A 116 0.19 -14.45 -5.86
C PRO A 116 -0.39 -13.07 -5.57
N ILE A 117 -0.71 -12.77 -4.31
CA ILE A 117 -1.20 -11.45 -3.92
C ILE A 117 -0.08 -10.42 -4.15
N ARG A 118 1.13 -10.72 -3.70
CA ARG A 118 2.31 -9.90 -3.94
C ARG A 118 2.50 -9.61 -5.43
N ASP A 119 2.44 -10.65 -6.25
CA ASP A 119 2.70 -10.50 -7.69
C ASP A 119 1.60 -9.68 -8.38
N ALA A 120 0.35 -9.83 -7.96
CA ALA A 120 -0.77 -9.04 -8.46
C ALA A 120 -0.61 -7.55 -8.08
N ILE A 121 -0.17 -7.28 -6.86
CA ILE A 121 0.07 -5.91 -6.40
C ILE A 121 1.20 -5.28 -7.22
N ARG A 122 2.29 -6.02 -7.45
CA ARG A 122 3.40 -5.50 -8.25
C ARG A 122 2.95 -5.09 -9.65
N ALA A 123 2.13 -5.90 -10.30
CA ALA A 123 1.62 -5.57 -11.64
C ALA A 123 0.79 -4.28 -11.62
N ARG A 124 -0.05 -4.10 -10.59
CA ARG A 124 -0.85 -2.89 -10.45
C ARG A 124 0.02 -1.66 -10.17
N ILE A 125 1.07 -1.82 -9.38
CA ILE A 125 2.02 -0.72 -9.10
C ILE A 125 2.74 -0.31 -10.38
N GLU A 126 3.17 -1.27 -11.19
CA GLU A 126 3.85 -0.95 -12.46
C GLU A 126 2.94 -0.15 -13.38
N ALA A 127 1.66 -0.54 -13.47
CA ALA A 127 0.69 0.21 -14.26
C ALA A 127 0.44 1.61 -13.69
N LEU A 128 0.39 1.72 -12.36
CA LEU A 128 0.20 3.00 -11.69
C LEU A 128 1.35 3.96 -11.98
N ILE A 129 2.58 3.47 -11.94
CA ILE A 129 3.77 4.27 -12.24
C ILE A 129 3.68 4.82 -13.67
N ALA A 130 3.26 3.99 -14.61
CA ALA A 130 3.11 4.41 -16.00
C ALA A 130 2.08 5.55 -16.15
N GLU A 131 1.04 5.55 -15.31
CA GLU A 131 0.05 6.63 -15.33
C GLU A 131 0.56 7.90 -14.64
N LEU A 132 1.32 7.77 -13.55
CA LEU A 132 1.74 8.92 -12.74
C LEU A 132 2.99 9.59 -13.28
N LEU A 133 3.84 8.85 -13.90
CA LEU A 133 5.14 9.31 -14.35
C LEU A 133 5.31 9.13 -15.85
#